data_57cfb6823ba011d9bae2e6b1ade8ba25
#
_entry.id   57cfb6823ba011d9bae2e6b1ade8ba25
#
_cell.length_a   1.000
_cell.length_b   1.000
_cell.length_c   1.000
_cell.angle_alpha   90.00
_cell.angle_beta   90.00
_cell.angle_gamma   90.00
#
_symmetry.space_group_name_H-M   'P 1'
#
loop_
_entity.id
_entity.type
_entity.pdbx_description
1 polymer ?
#
loop_
_entity_poly.entity_id
_entity_poly.type
_entity_poly.pdbx_seq_one_letter_code
_entity_poly.pdbx_strand_id
1 'polypeptide(L)'
;MKGFAERIYNEARRLITLVEDIIKLSKLDEGNVQLEKEEVDLYKLTREILTRLSPQAAKRKVHVEVTGEPVEYVGIRQILDEMIYNICENAIKYNKEGGKLTVWVGNTLQGKKVCVTDTGIGIPENETDRIFERFYRVDKSHSKETGGTGLGLSIVKHGAMLHGAKIHVDSKLGEGTKIELIF
;
A
#
# COMPACT_ATOMS: atom_id res chain seq x y z
N MET A 1 -34.77 1.15 -7.75
CA MET A 1 -34.31 2.29 -6.91
C MET A 1 -33.11 1.99 -6.01
N LYS A 2 -32.99 0.79 -5.39
CA LYS A 2 -31.82 0.46 -4.55
C LYS A 2 -30.47 0.59 -5.27
N GLY A 3 -30.33 0.16 -6.52
CA GLY A 3 -29.05 0.22 -7.25
C GLY A 3 -28.55 1.63 -7.64
N PHE A 4 -29.45 2.61 -7.74
CA PHE A 4 -29.07 4.00 -8.05
C PHE A 4 -28.51 4.70 -6.81
N ALA A 5 -29.17 4.57 -5.67
CA ALA A 5 -28.70 5.12 -4.40
C ALA A 5 -27.34 4.51 -3.97
N GLU A 6 -27.18 3.22 -4.19
CA GLU A 6 -25.92 2.51 -3.90
C GLU A 6 -24.77 2.99 -4.79
N ARG A 7 -25.02 3.26 -6.07
CA ARG A 7 -24.04 3.86 -6.99
C ARG A 7 -23.62 5.26 -6.55
N ILE A 8 -24.58 6.10 -6.17
CA ILE A 8 -24.30 7.46 -5.66
C ILE A 8 -23.45 7.37 -4.39
N TYR A 9 -23.81 6.49 -3.46
CA TYR A 9 -23.09 6.30 -2.21
C TYR A 9 -21.64 5.86 -2.46
N ASN A 10 -21.43 4.88 -3.34
CA ASN A 10 -20.11 4.38 -3.67
C ASN A 10 -19.23 5.43 -4.37
N GLU A 11 -19.82 6.24 -5.28
CA GLU A 11 -19.09 7.32 -5.94
C GLU A 11 -18.78 8.47 -4.97
N ALA A 12 -19.68 8.82 -4.08
CA ALA A 12 -19.43 9.82 -3.04
C ALA A 12 -18.27 9.39 -2.11
N ARG A 13 -18.26 8.14 -1.67
CA ARG A 13 -17.15 7.59 -0.87
C ARG A 13 -15.82 7.63 -1.62
N ARG A 14 -15.84 7.28 -2.91
CA ARG A 14 -14.65 7.33 -3.76
C ARG A 14 -14.10 8.75 -3.87
N LEU A 15 -14.97 9.74 -4.05
CA LEU A 15 -14.58 11.16 -4.11
C LEU A 15 -13.99 11.64 -2.78
N ILE A 16 -14.58 11.25 -1.65
CA ILE A 16 -14.04 11.57 -0.32
C ILE A 16 -12.62 11.01 -0.19
N THR A 17 -12.41 9.72 -0.47
CA THR A 17 -11.08 9.10 -0.42
C THR A 17 -10.09 9.81 -1.35
N LEU A 18 -10.52 10.20 -2.55
CA LEU A 18 -9.69 10.94 -3.49
C LEU A 18 -9.24 12.29 -2.92
N VAL A 19 -10.15 13.04 -2.31
CA VAL A 19 -9.83 14.33 -1.68
C VAL A 19 -8.88 14.14 -0.51
N GLU A 20 -9.10 13.13 0.33
CA GLU A 20 -8.20 12.78 1.43
C GLU A 20 -6.78 12.45 0.94
N ASP A 21 -6.66 11.64 -0.10
CA ASP A 21 -5.37 11.27 -0.70
C ASP A 21 -4.67 12.49 -1.33
N ILE A 22 -5.40 13.39 -1.98
CA ILE A 22 -4.84 14.64 -2.52
C ILE A 22 -4.33 15.53 -1.39
N ILE A 23 -5.06 15.67 -0.29
CA ILE A 23 -4.64 16.47 0.87
C ILE A 23 -3.38 15.87 1.49
N LYS A 24 -3.30 14.54 1.63
CA LYS A 24 -2.11 13.85 2.12
C LYS A 24 -0.90 14.13 1.22
N LEU A 25 -1.07 13.99 -0.08
CA LEU A 25 -0.01 14.23 -1.05
C LEU A 25 0.47 15.68 -1.04
N SER A 26 -0.46 16.65 -0.98
CA SER A 26 -0.13 18.07 -0.88
C SER A 26 0.67 18.39 0.37
N LYS A 27 0.29 17.83 1.52
CA LYS A 27 1.06 17.98 2.77
C LYS A 27 2.46 17.41 2.67
N LEU A 28 2.64 16.30 1.96
CA LEU A 28 3.95 15.70 1.72
C LEU A 28 4.79 16.53 0.76
N ASP A 29 4.19 17.16 -0.27
CA ASP A 29 4.87 18.01 -1.26
C ASP A 29 5.34 19.35 -0.67
N GLU A 30 4.57 19.95 0.23
CA GLU A 30 4.86 21.28 0.77
C GLU A 30 6.07 21.33 1.72
N GLY A 31 6.54 20.18 2.23
CA GLY A 31 7.69 20.09 3.13
C GLY A 31 7.54 20.89 4.44
N ASN A 32 6.42 21.59 4.63
CA ASN A 32 6.15 22.53 5.72
C ASN A 32 5.54 21.87 6.96
N VAL A 33 5.27 20.56 6.90
CA VAL A 33 4.81 19.87 8.11
C VAL A 33 6.06 19.55 8.91
N GLN A 34 6.19 20.13 10.09
CA GLN A 34 7.13 19.69 11.11
C GLN A 34 6.73 18.27 11.55
N LEU A 35 7.03 17.30 10.67
CA LEU A 35 6.82 15.90 10.96
C LEU A 35 8.00 15.43 11.79
N GLU A 36 7.79 15.27 13.08
CA GLU A 36 8.80 14.78 13.99
C GLU A 36 9.14 13.32 13.66
N LYS A 37 10.43 13.04 13.57
CA LYS A 37 10.93 11.68 13.47
C LYS A 37 10.95 11.09 14.87
N GLU A 38 10.46 9.87 14.99
CA GLU A 38 10.48 9.09 16.23
C GLU A 38 11.02 7.69 15.99
N GLU A 39 11.37 6.98 17.03
CA GLU A 39 11.75 5.58 16.95
C GLU A 39 10.50 4.73 16.78
N VAL A 40 10.44 3.97 15.68
CA VAL A 40 9.28 3.17 15.27
C VAL A 40 9.69 1.72 15.09
N ASP A 41 9.06 0.81 15.82
CA ASP A 41 9.14 -0.63 15.56
C ASP A 41 8.33 -0.97 14.30
N LEU A 42 9.01 -1.24 13.19
CA LEU A 42 8.40 -1.54 11.90
C LEU A 42 7.58 -2.84 11.92
N TYR A 43 7.98 -3.83 12.73
CA TYR A 43 7.23 -5.09 12.87
C TYR A 43 5.90 -4.87 13.60
N LYS A 44 5.94 -4.14 14.71
CA LYS A 44 4.75 -3.78 15.47
C LYS A 44 3.79 -2.94 14.63
N LEU A 45 4.31 -1.91 13.95
CA LEU A 45 3.52 -1.07 13.03
C LEU A 45 2.84 -1.90 11.94
N THR A 46 3.57 -2.83 11.33
CA THR A 46 3.02 -3.73 10.31
C THR A 46 1.88 -4.59 10.87
N ARG A 47 2.02 -5.13 12.07
CA ARG A 47 0.95 -5.90 12.74
C ARG A 47 -0.29 -5.07 12.99
N GLU A 48 -0.13 -3.82 13.45
CA GLU A 48 -1.24 -2.88 13.65
C GLU A 48 -1.98 -2.60 12.34
N ILE A 49 -1.25 -2.41 11.24
CA ILE A 49 -1.80 -2.20 9.90
C ILE A 49 -2.59 -3.43 9.44
N LEU A 50 -2.01 -4.62 9.55
CA LEU A 50 -2.67 -5.85 9.12
C LEU A 50 -3.92 -6.15 9.95
N THR A 51 -3.94 -5.78 11.23
CA THR A 51 -5.14 -5.87 12.08
C THR A 51 -6.25 -4.95 11.55
N ARG A 52 -5.93 -3.72 11.13
CA ARG A 52 -6.91 -2.80 10.52
C ARG A 52 -7.43 -3.28 9.17
N LEU A 53 -6.60 -3.98 8.40
CA LEU A 53 -6.94 -4.54 7.08
C LEU A 53 -7.65 -5.90 7.16
N SER A 54 -7.73 -6.53 8.33
CA SER A 54 -8.30 -7.87 8.49
C SER A 54 -9.75 -8.01 8.00
N PRO A 55 -10.66 -7.02 8.16
CA PRO A 55 -12.02 -7.13 7.63
C PRO A 55 -12.04 -7.16 6.09
N GLN A 56 -11.16 -6.40 5.44
CA GLN A 56 -11.04 -6.37 3.98
C GLN A 56 -10.47 -7.70 3.46
N ALA A 57 -9.44 -8.23 4.14
CA ALA A 57 -8.85 -9.53 3.82
C ALA A 57 -9.87 -10.66 3.97
N ALA A 58 -10.64 -10.68 5.06
CA ALA A 58 -11.69 -11.67 5.30
C ALA A 58 -12.78 -11.61 4.22
N LYS A 59 -13.24 -10.42 3.84
CA LYS A 59 -14.23 -10.23 2.78
C LYS A 59 -13.77 -10.79 1.43
N ARG A 60 -12.45 -10.71 1.15
CA ARG A 60 -11.83 -11.21 -0.08
C ARG A 60 -11.27 -12.63 0.06
N LYS A 61 -11.41 -13.24 1.24
CA LYS A 61 -10.87 -14.57 1.56
C LYS A 61 -9.35 -14.66 1.35
N VAL A 62 -8.62 -13.57 1.63
CA VAL A 62 -7.16 -13.51 1.55
C VAL A 62 -6.56 -13.91 2.88
N HIS A 63 -5.65 -14.86 2.88
CA HIS A 63 -4.88 -15.27 4.05
C HIS A 63 -3.74 -14.28 4.30
N VAL A 64 -3.68 -13.72 5.50
CA VAL A 64 -2.68 -12.70 5.87
C VAL A 64 -1.73 -13.26 6.91
N GLU A 65 -0.42 -13.13 6.65
CA GLU A 65 0.63 -13.56 7.55
C GLU A 65 1.70 -12.48 7.69
N VAL A 66 2.21 -12.27 8.91
CA VAL A 66 3.38 -11.45 9.18
C VAL A 66 4.47 -12.30 9.81
N THR A 67 5.70 -12.14 9.33
CA THR A 67 6.88 -12.87 9.78
C THR A 67 8.06 -11.93 9.96
N GLY A 68 9.12 -12.39 10.60
CA GLY A 68 10.34 -11.62 10.81
C GLY A 68 10.55 -11.27 12.28
N GLU A 69 11.17 -10.13 12.52
CA GLU A 69 11.61 -9.71 13.86
C GLU A 69 11.33 -8.21 14.10
N PRO A 70 11.25 -7.75 15.37
CA PRO A 70 11.22 -6.33 15.70
C PRO A 70 12.42 -5.59 15.10
N VAL A 71 12.15 -4.46 14.44
CA VAL A 71 13.16 -3.59 13.82
C VAL A 71 12.83 -2.15 14.11
N GLU A 72 13.67 -1.51 14.94
CA GLU A 72 13.55 -0.09 15.24
C GLU A 72 14.11 0.76 14.09
N TYR A 73 13.32 1.73 13.64
CA TYR A 73 13.71 2.70 12.61
C TYR A 73 13.32 4.11 13.03
N VAL A 74 14.23 5.07 12.88
CA VAL A 74 13.94 6.49 13.17
C VAL A 74 13.31 7.13 11.95
N GLY A 75 12.00 7.37 12.00
CA GLY A 75 11.24 7.89 10.89
C GLY A 75 9.93 8.56 11.31
N ILE A 76 9.20 9.06 10.34
CA ILE A 76 7.91 9.71 10.54
C ILE A 76 6.84 8.62 10.58
N ARG A 77 6.37 8.24 11.78
CA ARG A 77 5.43 7.13 11.99
C ARG A 77 4.21 7.19 11.07
N GLN A 78 3.60 8.36 10.94
CA GLN A 78 2.40 8.52 10.11
C GLN A 78 2.69 8.19 8.64
N ILE A 79 3.83 8.61 8.10
CA ILE A 79 4.20 8.34 6.71
C ILE A 79 4.57 6.87 6.51
N LEU A 80 5.30 6.27 7.46
CA LEU A 80 5.60 4.84 7.45
C LEU A 80 4.32 3.99 7.47
N ASP A 81 3.35 4.37 8.31
CA ASP A 81 2.03 3.74 8.36
C ASP A 81 1.31 3.81 7.00
N GLU A 82 1.24 5.00 6.39
CA GLU A 82 0.62 5.20 5.08
C GLU A 82 1.31 4.38 3.98
N MET A 83 2.63 4.31 3.98
CA MET A 83 3.39 3.53 2.99
C MET A 83 3.05 2.05 3.08
N ILE A 84 3.19 1.47 4.27
CA ILE A 84 2.97 0.04 4.49
C ILE A 84 1.48 -0.31 4.28
N TYR A 85 0.58 0.55 4.78
CA TYR A 85 -0.86 0.38 4.58
C TYR A 85 -1.24 0.32 3.10
N ASN A 86 -0.80 1.27 2.28
CA ASN A 86 -1.13 1.32 0.85
C ASN A 86 -0.63 0.10 0.08
N ILE A 87 0.57 -0.40 0.40
CA ILE A 87 1.10 -1.61 -0.24
C ILE A 87 0.27 -2.83 0.18
N CYS A 88 0.00 -3.01 1.48
CA CYS A 88 -0.79 -4.13 1.99
C CYS A 88 -2.25 -4.10 1.50
N GLU A 89 -2.87 -2.91 1.46
CA GLU A 89 -4.22 -2.74 0.93
C GLU A 89 -4.28 -3.14 -0.55
N ASN A 90 -3.32 -2.72 -1.37
CA ASN A 90 -3.23 -3.14 -2.76
C ASN A 90 -3.02 -4.66 -2.89
N ALA A 91 -2.17 -5.26 -2.07
CA ALA A 91 -1.92 -6.69 -2.06
C ALA A 91 -3.18 -7.52 -1.70
N ILE A 92 -4.08 -6.98 -0.86
CA ILE A 92 -5.38 -7.59 -0.57
C ILE A 92 -6.36 -7.34 -1.72
N LYS A 93 -6.41 -6.09 -2.20
CA LYS A 93 -7.38 -5.63 -3.19
C LYS A 93 -7.23 -6.33 -4.54
N TYR A 94 -6.01 -6.54 -4.98
CA TYR A 94 -5.67 -7.18 -6.26
C TYR A 94 -5.31 -8.65 -6.10
N ASN A 95 -5.60 -9.24 -4.94
CA ASN A 95 -5.41 -10.67 -4.72
C ASN A 95 -6.51 -11.51 -5.36
N LYS A 96 -6.22 -12.80 -5.52
CA LYS A 96 -7.20 -13.82 -5.89
C LYS A 96 -7.98 -14.28 -4.66
N GLU A 97 -9.19 -14.77 -4.84
CA GLU A 97 -9.94 -15.45 -3.78
C GLU A 97 -9.16 -16.67 -3.28
N GLY A 98 -9.00 -16.79 -1.96
CA GLY A 98 -8.16 -17.84 -1.36
C GLY A 98 -6.66 -17.58 -1.48
N GLY A 99 -6.24 -16.41 -2.00
CA GLY A 99 -4.83 -16.05 -2.10
C GLY A 99 -4.18 -15.67 -0.76
N LYS A 100 -2.91 -15.34 -0.82
CA LYS A 100 -2.08 -15.06 0.36
C LYS A 100 -1.43 -13.67 0.26
N LEU A 101 -1.35 -13.00 1.40
CA LEU A 101 -0.51 -11.84 1.67
C LEU A 101 0.47 -12.18 2.77
N THR A 102 1.76 -12.11 2.48
CA THR A 102 2.82 -12.28 3.47
C THR A 102 3.60 -10.99 3.60
N VAL A 103 3.79 -10.51 4.82
CA VAL A 103 4.67 -9.38 5.11
C VAL A 103 5.82 -9.87 5.97
N TRP A 104 7.03 -9.64 5.51
CA TRP A 104 8.25 -9.93 6.26
C TRP A 104 8.92 -8.62 6.68
N VAL A 105 9.36 -8.55 7.93
CA VAL A 105 10.08 -7.39 8.48
C VAL A 105 11.36 -7.88 9.14
N GLY A 106 12.49 -7.24 8.84
CA GLY A 106 13.77 -7.65 9.43
C GLY A 106 14.96 -6.80 8.96
N ASN A 107 16.12 -7.14 9.49
CA ASN A 107 17.39 -6.57 9.09
C ASN A 107 18.01 -7.38 7.95
N THR A 108 18.60 -6.70 6.97
CA THR A 108 19.36 -7.30 5.87
C THR A 108 20.69 -6.60 5.68
N LEU A 109 21.57 -7.16 4.85
CA LEU A 109 22.82 -6.51 4.46
C LEU A 109 22.60 -5.17 3.74
N GLN A 110 21.43 -4.96 3.14
CA GLN A 110 21.08 -3.74 2.42
C GLN A 110 20.45 -2.66 3.31
N GLY A 111 20.03 -3.03 4.51
CA GLY A 111 19.34 -2.16 5.45
C GLY A 111 18.13 -2.84 6.12
N LYS A 112 17.35 -2.07 6.84
CA LYS A 112 16.10 -2.50 7.45
C LYS A 112 15.06 -2.64 6.36
N LYS A 113 14.32 -3.75 6.33
CA LYS A 113 13.45 -4.09 5.22
C LYS A 113 12.05 -4.44 5.69
N VAL A 114 11.07 -3.93 4.94
CA VAL A 114 9.69 -4.42 4.94
C VAL A 114 9.41 -4.99 3.54
N CYS A 115 9.06 -6.25 3.47
CA CYS A 115 8.80 -6.96 2.21
C CYS A 115 7.36 -7.47 2.20
N VAL A 116 6.56 -6.98 1.27
CA VAL A 116 5.15 -7.35 1.08
C VAL A 116 5.04 -8.21 -0.17
N THR A 117 4.54 -9.44 -0.01
CA THR A 117 4.37 -10.40 -1.10
C THR A 117 2.93 -10.86 -1.16
N ASP A 118 2.33 -10.81 -2.34
CA ASP A 118 1.00 -11.33 -2.60
C ASP A 118 0.99 -12.38 -3.72
N THR A 119 -0.04 -13.19 -3.75
CA THR A 119 -0.30 -14.19 -4.80
C THR A 119 -1.40 -13.73 -5.76
N GLY A 120 -1.55 -12.42 -5.95
CA GLY A 120 -2.61 -11.80 -6.71
C GLY A 120 -2.45 -11.90 -8.22
N ILE A 121 -3.08 -10.93 -8.91
CA ILE A 121 -3.09 -10.90 -10.37
C ILE A 121 -1.74 -10.53 -10.99
N GLY A 122 -0.82 -9.97 -10.18
CA GLY A 122 0.45 -9.44 -10.67
C GLY A 122 0.30 -8.18 -11.54
N ILE A 123 1.44 -7.67 -11.96
CA ILE A 123 1.57 -6.45 -12.78
C ILE A 123 2.35 -6.82 -14.04
N PRO A 124 1.91 -6.38 -15.23
CA PRO A 124 2.70 -6.55 -16.45
C PRO A 124 4.06 -5.85 -16.31
N GLU A 125 5.12 -6.46 -16.82
CA GLU A 125 6.50 -5.95 -16.69
C GLU A 125 6.66 -4.52 -17.19
N ASN A 126 6.03 -4.20 -18.34
CA ASN A 126 6.04 -2.87 -18.95
C ASN A 126 5.28 -1.80 -18.17
N GLU A 127 4.56 -2.16 -17.11
CA GLU A 127 3.76 -1.25 -16.29
C GLU A 127 4.39 -0.98 -14.91
N THR A 128 5.37 -1.78 -14.50
CA THR A 128 5.96 -1.72 -13.15
C THR A 128 6.58 -0.37 -12.79
N ASP A 129 7.15 0.34 -13.75
CA ASP A 129 7.70 1.68 -13.53
C ASP A 129 6.62 2.75 -13.36
N ARG A 130 5.45 2.53 -13.97
CA ARG A 130 4.37 3.50 -14.04
C ARG A 130 3.39 3.41 -12.86
N ILE A 131 3.36 2.29 -12.13
CA ILE A 131 2.43 2.11 -11.01
C ILE A 131 2.57 3.15 -9.89
N PHE A 132 3.71 3.86 -9.85
CA PHE A 132 3.98 4.95 -8.90
C PHE A 132 3.61 6.34 -9.41
N GLU A 133 3.15 6.45 -10.66
CA GLU A 133 2.63 7.71 -11.21
C GLU A 133 1.28 8.06 -10.55
N ARG A 134 1.03 9.36 -10.36
CA ARG A 134 -0.24 9.83 -9.80
C ARG A 134 -1.39 9.52 -10.75
N PHE A 135 -2.50 9.00 -10.20
CA PHE A 135 -3.72 8.61 -10.93
C PHE A 135 -3.52 7.46 -11.93
N TYR A 136 -2.34 6.85 -11.96
CA TYR A 136 -2.08 5.73 -12.87
C TYR A 136 -2.76 4.45 -12.37
N ARG A 137 -3.26 3.67 -13.33
CA ARG A 137 -3.88 2.36 -13.10
C ARG A 137 -3.63 1.48 -14.31
N VAL A 138 -3.13 0.26 -14.07
CA VAL A 138 -2.82 -0.74 -15.10
C VAL A 138 -4.09 -1.12 -15.90
N ASP A 139 -5.22 -1.25 -15.24
CA ASP A 139 -6.49 -1.61 -15.90
C ASP A 139 -7.58 -0.60 -15.57
N LYS A 140 -8.06 0.10 -16.62
CA LYS A 140 -9.17 1.05 -16.53
C LYS A 140 -10.53 0.36 -16.58
N SER A 141 -10.62 -0.88 -17.10
CA SER A 141 -11.89 -1.60 -17.32
C SER A 141 -12.44 -2.20 -16.03
N HIS A 142 -11.59 -2.74 -15.16
CA HIS A 142 -11.96 -3.24 -13.82
C HIS A 142 -12.02 -2.14 -12.74
N SER A 143 -11.79 -0.90 -13.15
CA SER A 143 -11.70 0.27 -12.24
C SER A 143 -12.99 0.56 -11.47
N LYS A 144 -14.15 0.21 -12.02
CA LYS A 144 -15.46 0.43 -11.40
C LYS A 144 -15.74 -0.53 -10.25
N GLU A 145 -15.19 -1.74 -10.29
CA GLU A 145 -15.42 -2.76 -9.25
C GLU A 145 -14.43 -2.65 -8.08
N THR A 146 -13.20 -2.19 -8.36
CA THR A 146 -12.14 -2.14 -7.35
C THR A 146 -11.96 -0.79 -6.66
N GLY A 147 -12.59 0.30 -7.14
CA GLY A 147 -12.74 1.57 -6.42
C GLY A 147 -11.45 2.26 -5.94
N GLY A 148 -10.34 2.23 -6.71
CA GLY A 148 -9.08 2.87 -6.30
C GLY A 148 -8.90 4.28 -6.88
N THR A 149 -8.22 5.17 -6.14
CA THR A 149 -7.89 6.55 -6.54
C THR A 149 -6.71 6.63 -7.52
N GLY A 150 -5.83 5.62 -7.54
CA GLY A 150 -4.57 5.66 -8.26
C GLY A 150 -3.49 6.51 -7.58
N LEU A 151 -3.68 6.88 -6.32
CA LEU A 151 -2.75 7.70 -5.55
C LEU A 151 -1.96 6.92 -4.50
N GLY A 152 -2.43 5.73 -4.08
CA GLY A 152 -1.81 4.98 -3.00
C GLY A 152 -0.31 4.69 -3.20
N LEU A 153 0.10 4.19 -4.37
CA LEU A 153 1.51 3.91 -4.64
C LEU A 153 2.34 5.19 -4.89
N SER A 154 1.74 6.28 -5.35
CA SER A 154 2.44 7.58 -5.41
C SER A 154 2.74 8.14 -4.01
N ILE A 155 1.86 7.90 -3.03
CA ILE A 155 2.11 8.19 -1.62
C ILE A 155 3.29 7.37 -1.10
N VAL A 156 3.34 6.07 -1.44
CA VAL A 156 4.48 5.19 -1.08
C VAL A 156 5.80 5.73 -1.64
N LYS A 157 5.83 6.11 -2.92
CA LYS A 157 7.03 6.69 -3.55
C LYS A 157 7.49 7.96 -2.84
N HIS A 158 6.55 8.86 -2.52
CA HIS A 158 6.85 10.10 -1.84
C HIS A 158 7.36 9.88 -0.42
N GLY A 159 6.70 9.01 0.33
CA GLY A 159 7.14 8.60 1.67
C GLY A 159 8.53 7.95 1.67
N ALA A 160 8.84 7.12 0.68
CA ALA A 160 10.17 6.54 0.51
C ALA A 160 11.24 7.62 0.26
N MET A 161 10.95 8.60 -0.59
CA MET A 161 11.86 9.73 -0.83
C MET A 161 12.16 10.53 0.45
N LEU A 162 11.13 10.79 1.27
CA LEU A 162 11.30 11.51 2.55
C LEU A 162 12.15 10.74 3.58
N HIS A 163 12.13 9.43 3.52
CA HIS A 163 12.91 8.55 4.40
C HIS A 163 14.25 8.10 3.80
N GLY A 164 14.58 8.49 2.55
CA GLY A 164 15.74 7.97 1.84
C GLY A 164 15.68 6.46 1.58
N ALA A 165 14.47 5.88 1.61
CA ALA A 165 14.24 4.47 1.41
C ALA A 165 14.20 4.13 -0.08
N LYS A 166 14.64 2.91 -0.41
CA LYS A 166 14.54 2.33 -1.77
C LYS A 166 13.31 1.47 -1.88
N ILE A 167 12.68 1.47 -3.05
CA ILE A 167 11.56 0.61 -3.40
C ILE A 167 12.03 -0.35 -4.49
N HIS A 168 11.82 -1.65 -4.27
CA HIS A 168 11.98 -2.67 -5.30
C HIS A 168 10.65 -3.36 -5.56
N VAL A 169 10.32 -3.55 -6.83
CA VAL A 169 9.12 -4.25 -7.28
C VAL A 169 9.55 -5.43 -8.14
N ASP A 170 9.05 -6.60 -7.77
CA ASP A 170 9.17 -7.82 -8.55
C ASP A 170 7.76 -8.39 -8.74
N SER A 171 7.28 -8.42 -9.97
CA SER A 171 5.91 -8.82 -10.25
C SER A 171 5.83 -9.56 -11.57
N LYS A 172 4.97 -10.59 -11.57
CA LYS A 172 4.68 -11.34 -12.77
C LYS A 172 3.18 -11.53 -12.91
N LEU A 173 2.68 -11.17 -14.08
CA LEU A 173 1.25 -11.27 -14.39
C LEU A 173 0.76 -12.71 -14.16
N GLY A 174 -0.30 -12.84 -13.36
CA GLY A 174 -0.89 -14.14 -13.00
C GLY A 174 -0.25 -14.83 -11.78
N GLU A 175 0.93 -14.40 -11.32
CA GLU A 175 1.64 -15.04 -10.20
C GLU A 175 1.59 -14.23 -8.90
N GLY A 176 1.57 -12.90 -8.99
CA GLY A 176 1.51 -12.00 -7.84
C GLY A 176 2.57 -10.90 -7.89
N THR A 177 2.70 -10.18 -6.78
CA THR A 177 3.60 -9.03 -6.67
C THR A 177 4.39 -9.09 -5.35
N LYS A 178 5.65 -8.70 -5.43
CA LYS A 178 6.52 -8.46 -4.28
C LYS A 178 7.00 -7.02 -4.32
N ILE A 179 6.74 -6.26 -3.23
CA ILE A 179 7.24 -4.90 -3.05
C ILE A 179 8.11 -4.86 -1.80
N GLU A 180 9.32 -4.37 -1.93
CA GLU A 180 10.28 -4.23 -0.85
C GLU A 180 10.55 -2.75 -0.58
N LEU A 181 10.42 -2.35 0.69
CA LEU A 181 10.89 -1.07 1.22
C LEU A 181 12.20 -1.33 1.98
N ILE A 182 13.28 -0.68 1.58
CA ILE A 182 14.61 -0.81 2.20
C ILE A 182 15.02 0.56 2.74
N PHE A 183 15.16 0.64 4.06
CA PHE A 183 15.48 1.83 4.83
C PHE A 183 16.95 1.88 5.23
#